data_0b9569de8f91692f85e34e5f8201a233
#
_entry.id   0b9569de8f91692f85e34e5f8201a233
#
_cell.length_a   1.000
_cell.length_b   1.000
_cell.length_c   1.000
_cell.angle_alpha   90.00
_cell.angle_beta   90.00
_cell.angle_gamma   90.00
#
_symmetry.space_group_name_H-M   'P 1'
#
loop_
_entity.id
_entity.type
_entity.pdbx_description
1 polymer ?
#
loop_
_entity_poly.entity_id
_entity_poly.type
_entity_poly.pdbx_seq_one_letter_code
_entity_poly.pdbx_strand_id
1 'polypeptide(L)'
;PRGVKFVGDDGWIFIHVHGGNLEASDTNILRQKVGAGEIQIGRSPGHHADFINCVKSRGTPMASVEIGHHTAVICHLLNISIQLDGRKLKWDPQTEKVIGDDEANRMLTRPMRSPWSL
;
A
#
# COMPACT_ATOMS: atom_id res chain seq x y z
N PRO A 1 4.99 14.98 -11.46
CA PRO A 1 5.32 14.78 -10.03
C PRO A 1 5.47 13.29 -9.74
N ARG A 2 6.34 12.92 -8.78
CA ARG A 2 6.49 11.53 -8.32
C ARG A 2 5.74 11.39 -7.01
N GLY A 3 4.78 10.48 -6.92
CA GLY A 3 3.99 10.28 -5.72
C GLY A 3 2.80 9.36 -5.93
N VAL A 4 1.97 9.28 -4.90
CA VAL A 4 0.74 8.50 -4.90
C VAL A 4 -0.45 9.43 -4.73
N LYS A 5 -1.46 9.27 -5.56
CA LYS A 5 -2.72 10.00 -5.48
C LYS A 5 -3.82 9.06 -4.97
N PHE A 6 -4.41 9.43 -3.84
CA PHE A 6 -5.60 8.79 -3.30
C PHE A 6 -6.83 9.59 -3.71
N VAL A 7 -7.80 8.94 -4.31
CA VAL A 7 -9.04 9.56 -4.79
C VAL A 7 -10.20 8.95 -4.03
N GLY A 8 -10.97 9.78 -3.33
CA GLY A 8 -12.19 9.43 -2.62
C GLY A 8 -13.38 10.22 -3.17
N ASP A 9 -14.54 10.04 -2.55
CA ASP A 9 -15.79 10.69 -2.98
C ASP A 9 -15.77 12.20 -2.75
N ASP A 10 -15.13 12.67 -1.66
CA ASP A 10 -15.05 14.08 -1.29
C ASP A 10 -13.86 14.83 -1.92
N GLY A 11 -13.00 14.13 -2.65
CA GLY A 11 -11.84 14.72 -3.28
C GLY A 11 -10.63 13.79 -3.34
N TRP A 12 -9.45 14.39 -3.45
CA TRP A 12 -8.21 13.62 -3.55
C TRP A 12 -7.10 14.23 -2.68
N ILE A 13 -6.17 13.36 -2.27
CA ILE A 13 -4.91 13.72 -1.64
C ILE A 13 -3.76 13.15 -2.48
N PHE A 14 -2.71 13.93 -2.69
CA PHE A 14 -1.48 13.50 -3.33
C PHE A 14 -0.32 13.57 -2.34
N ILE A 15 0.42 12.48 -2.24
CA ILE A 15 1.59 12.36 -1.37
C ILE A 15 2.82 12.25 -2.25
N HIS A 16 3.72 13.23 -2.15
CA HIS A 16 4.99 13.22 -2.86
C HIS A 16 5.94 12.16 -2.28
N VAL A 17 6.74 11.54 -3.16
CA VAL A 17 7.82 10.62 -2.76
C VAL A 17 8.88 11.39 -1.93
N HIS A 18 9.49 10.69 -1.00
CA HIS A 18 10.54 11.21 -0.10
C HIS A 18 10.06 12.24 0.94
N GLY A 19 8.83 12.15 1.40
CA GLY A 19 8.31 13.02 2.46
C GLY A 19 8.10 14.46 2.02
N GLY A 20 7.79 14.66 0.74
CA GLY A 20 7.39 15.95 0.20
C GLY A 20 6.04 16.44 0.75
N ASN A 21 5.60 17.56 0.23
CA ASN A 21 4.35 18.18 0.64
C ASN A 21 3.14 17.28 0.33
N LEU A 22 2.11 17.42 1.15
CA LEU A 22 0.78 16.90 0.84
C LEU A 22 0.03 17.93 0.00
N GLU A 23 -0.59 17.48 -1.09
CA GLU A 23 -1.51 18.25 -1.89
C GLU A 23 -2.91 17.64 -1.80
N ALA A 24 -3.95 18.44 -1.91
CA ALA A 24 -5.33 17.97 -1.93
C ALA A 24 -6.17 18.79 -2.91
N SER A 25 -7.29 18.23 -3.34
CA SER A 25 -8.28 18.95 -4.17
C SER A 25 -8.87 20.16 -3.45
N ASP A 26 -9.02 20.07 -2.12
CA ASP A 26 -9.40 21.14 -1.20
C ASP A 26 -8.45 21.11 0.00
N THR A 27 -7.88 22.27 0.34
CA THR A 27 -7.00 22.42 1.50
C THR A 27 -7.67 22.11 2.84
N ASN A 28 -9.00 22.18 2.91
CA ASN A 28 -9.75 21.80 4.09
C ASN A 28 -9.61 20.32 4.43
N ILE A 29 -9.41 19.45 3.43
CA ILE A 29 -9.16 18.01 3.64
C ILE A 29 -7.89 17.82 4.49
N LEU A 30 -6.83 18.61 4.23
CA LEU A 30 -5.57 18.52 4.97
C LEU A 30 -5.65 19.10 6.41
N ARG A 31 -6.70 19.86 6.70
CA ARG A 31 -6.92 20.44 8.04
C ARG A 31 -7.82 19.59 8.91
N GLN A 32 -8.43 18.56 8.37
CA GLN A 32 -9.28 17.66 9.14
C GLN A 32 -8.46 16.98 10.24
N LYS A 33 -9.05 16.89 11.43
CA LYS A 33 -8.47 16.18 12.56
C LYS A 33 -9.09 14.80 12.63
N VAL A 34 -8.25 13.79 12.75
CA VAL A 34 -8.70 12.41 12.98
C VAL A 34 -9.43 12.35 14.31
N GLY A 35 -10.71 11.98 14.29
CA GLY A 35 -11.57 11.86 15.45
C GLY A 35 -11.23 10.65 16.31
N ALA A 36 -11.71 10.63 17.57
CA ALA A 36 -11.44 9.55 18.50
C ALA A 36 -11.97 8.17 18.07
N GLY A 37 -13.00 8.15 17.21
CA GLY A 37 -13.58 6.92 16.64
C GLY A 37 -12.96 6.47 15.32
N GLU A 38 -11.96 7.20 14.80
CA GLU A 38 -11.30 6.91 13.54
C GLU A 38 -9.98 6.17 13.77
N ILE A 39 -9.40 5.61 12.70
CA ILE A 39 -8.14 4.87 12.79
C ILE A 39 -7.02 5.81 13.22
N GLN A 40 -6.43 5.53 14.38
CA GLN A 40 -5.30 6.28 14.93
C GLN A 40 -4.01 5.56 14.54
N ILE A 41 -3.15 6.24 13.77
CA ILE A 41 -1.80 5.74 13.50
C ILE A 41 -0.89 6.19 14.63
N GLY A 42 -0.27 5.23 15.34
CA GLY A 42 0.68 5.49 16.39
C GLY A 42 1.91 6.29 15.90
N ARG A 43 2.63 6.88 16.84
CA ARG A 43 3.92 7.53 16.53
C ARG A 43 5.05 6.52 16.63
N SER A 44 5.86 6.42 15.59
CA SER A 44 7.10 5.64 15.61
C SER A 44 8.28 6.52 16.02
N PRO A 45 9.20 6.03 16.85
CA PRO A 45 10.48 6.71 17.12
C PRO A 45 11.46 6.63 15.95
N GLY A 46 11.02 6.07 14.82
CA GLY A 46 11.81 5.75 13.66
C GLY A 46 11.94 4.24 13.46
N HIS A 47 11.97 3.78 12.21
CA HIS A 47 11.84 2.36 11.86
C HIS A 47 12.92 1.46 12.50
N HIS A 48 14.16 1.93 12.65
CA HIS A 48 15.21 1.15 13.32
C HIS A 48 14.93 0.98 14.80
N ALA A 49 14.57 2.06 15.50
CA ALA A 49 14.27 2.00 16.94
C ALA A 49 13.00 1.20 17.20
N ASP A 50 11.97 1.37 16.38
CA ASP A 50 10.74 0.60 16.45
C ASP A 50 11.01 -0.89 16.31
N PHE A 51 11.76 -1.31 15.29
CA PHE A 51 12.14 -2.71 15.09
C PHE A 51 12.88 -3.28 16.29
N ILE A 52 13.92 -2.60 16.78
CA ILE A 52 14.71 -3.06 17.93
C ILE A 52 13.85 -3.17 19.19
N ASN A 53 12.97 -2.20 19.43
CA ASN A 53 12.06 -2.22 20.57
C ASN A 53 11.08 -3.40 20.49
N CYS A 54 10.53 -3.67 19.31
CA CYS A 54 9.64 -4.80 19.08
C CYS A 54 10.35 -6.15 19.23
N VAL A 55 11.60 -6.27 18.78
CA VAL A 55 12.42 -7.48 19.04
C VAL A 55 12.58 -7.72 20.54
N LYS A 56 12.87 -6.68 21.33
CA LYS A 56 13.04 -6.79 22.78
C LYS A 56 11.74 -7.07 23.52
N SER A 57 10.65 -6.41 23.15
CA SER A 57 9.35 -6.53 23.80
C SER A 57 8.49 -7.67 23.29
N ARG A 58 8.88 -8.29 22.15
CA ARG A 58 8.03 -9.24 21.38
C ARG A 58 6.73 -8.60 20.90
N GLY A 59 6.72 -7.29 20.74
CA GLY A 59 5.60 -6.54 20.20
C GLY A 59 5.57 -6.55 18.66
N THR A 60 4.50 -5.98 18.11
CA THR A 60 4.34 -5.82 16.66
C THR A 60 4.90 -4.47 16.22
N PRO A 61 5.82 -4.41 15.25
CA PRO A 61 6.31 -3.14 14.72
C PRO A 61 5.21 -2.39 13.96
N MET A 62 5.35 -1.06 13.89
CA MET A 62 4.40 -0.22 13.16
C MET A 62 4.31 -0.62 11.68
N ALA A 63 5.43 -0.97 11.06
CA ALA A 63 5.48 -1.58 9.73
C ALA A 63 5.52 -3.11 9.88
N SER A 64 4.38 -3.71 10.21
CA SER A 64 4.27 -5.18 10.32
C SER A 64 4.45 -5.87 8.96
N VAL A 65 4.64 -7.18 8.99
CA VAL A 65 4.79 -7.97 7.75
C VAL A 65 3.53 -7.88 6.88
N GLU A 66 2.35 -7.79 7.48
CA GLU A 66 1.07 -7.63 6.78
C GLU A 66 1.00 -6.27 6.05
N ILE A 67 1.41 -5.19 6.71
CA ILE A 67 1.47 -3.86 6.10
C ILE A 67 2.49 -3.86 4.96
N GLY A 68 3.64 -4.51 5.17
CA GLY A 68 4.66 -4.69 4.13
C GLY A 68 4.13 -5.47 2.93
N HIS A 69 3.41 -6.57 3.17
CA HIS A 69 2.76 -7.37 2.13
C HIS A 69 1.75 -6.54 1.32
N HIS A 70 0.81 -5.88 1.97
CA HIS A 70 -0.20 -5.04 1.29
C HIS A 70 0.45 -3.93 0.46
N THR A 71 1.52 -3.31 0.97
CA THR A 71 2.26 -2.28 0.23
C THR A 71 2.92 -2.87 -1.02
N ALA A 72 3.53 -4.05 -0.90
CA ALA A 72 4.14 -4.75 -2.04
C ALA A 72 3.09 -5.14 -3.08
N VAL A 73 1.92 -5.65 -2.65
CA VAL A 73 0.80 -5.99 -3.54
C VAL A 73 0.38 -4.78 -4.38
N ILE A 74 0.23 -3.59 -3.78
CA ILE A 74 -0.11 -2.37 -4.51
C ILE A 74 0.94 -2.07 -5.59
N CYS A 75 2.22 -2.18 -5.27
CA CYS A 75 3.30 -1.95 -6.24
C CYS A 75 3.27 -2.97 -7.39
N HIS A 76 3.01 -4.25 -7.09
CA HIS A 76 2.91 -5.29 -8.12
C HIS A 76 1.69 -5.12 -9.00
N LEU A 77 0.52 -4.80 -8.44
CA LEU A 77 -0.69 -4.53 -9.21
C LEU A 77 -0.54 -3.31 -10.12
N LEU A 78 0.12 -2.25 -9.66
CA LEU A 78 0.48 -1.11 -10.50
C LEU A 78 1.34 -1.53 -11.69
N ASN A 79 2.36 -2.35 -11.45
CA ASN A 79 3.24 -2.85 -12.50
C ASN A 79 2.47 -3.72 -13.52
N ILE A 80 1.57 -4.60 -13.05
CA ILE A 80 0.71 -5.41 -13.91
C ILE A 80 -0.22 -4.49 -14.73
N SER A 81 -0.86 -3.51 -14.11
CA SER A 81 -1.70 -2.53 -14.81
C SER A 81 -0.94 -1.82 -15.93
N ILE A 82 0.29 -1.37 -15.67
CA ILE A 82 1.14 -0.71 -16.67
C ILE A 82 1.44 -1.66 -17.83
N GLN A 83 1.77 -2.92 -17.55
CA GLN A 83 2.05 -3.93 -18.60
C GLN A 83 0.80 -4.30 -19.41
N LEU A 84 -0.38 -4.05 -18.88
CA LEU A 84 -1.68 -4.22 -19.53
C LEU A 84 -2.25 -2.88 -20.04
N ASP A 85 -1.39 -1.98 -20.50
CA ASP A 85 -1.74 -0.68 -21.11
C ASP A 85 -2.59 0.23 -20.20
N GLY A 86 -2.34 0.21 -18.90
CA GLY A 86 -3.06 1.03 -17.92
C GLY A 86 -4.43 0.47 -17.55
N ARG A 87 -4.65 -0.82 -17.74
CA ARG A 87 -5.91 -1.49 -17.42
C ARG A 87 -6.27 -1.32 -15.93
N LYS A 88 -7.52 -0.93 -15.66
CA LYS A 88 -8.06 -0.86 -14.31
C LYS A 88 -8.24 -2.28 -13.75
N LEU A 89 -7.53 -2.61 -12.68
CA LEU A 89 -7.62 -3.89 -12.01
C LEU A 89 -8.59 -3.79 -10.81
N LYS A 90 -9.51 -4.73 -10.71
CA LYS A 90 -10.39 -4.88 -9.55
C LYS A 90 -9.83 -5.97 -8.65
N TRP A 91 -9.12 -5.57 -7.60
CA TRP A 91 -8.48 -6.48 -6.67
C TRP A 91 -9.42 -6.95 -5.57
N ASP A 92 -9.39 -8.23 -5.27
CA ASP A 92 -10.01 -8.82 -4.08
C ASP A 92 -8.93 -9.16 -3.05
N PRO A 93 -8.84 -8.43 -1.94
CA PRO A 93 -7.80 -8.67 -0.93
C PRO A 93 -8.00 -9.96 -0.12
N GLN A 94 -9.19 -10.57 -0.14
CA GLN A 94 -9.45 -11.79 0.59
C GLN A 94 -8.96 -13.02 -0.15
N THR A 95 -9.16 -13.05 -1.46
CA THR A 95 -8.71 -14.15 -2.32
C THR A 95 -7.37 -13.89 -2.98
N GLU A 96 -6.85 -12.68 -2.84
CA GLU A 96 -5.63 -12.19 -3.50
C GLU A 96 -5.65 -12.44 -5.01
N LYS A 97 -6.77 -12.05 -5.65
CA LYS A 97 -6.99 -12.18 -7.09
C LYS A 97 -7.56 -10.92 -7.71
N VAL A 98 -7.31 -10.75 -9.00
CA VAL A 98 -7.98 -9.76 -9.82
C VAL A 98 -9.30 -10.33 -10.30
N ILE A 99 -10.41 -9.66 -9.95
CA ILE A 99 -11.76 -10.13 -10.27
C ILE A 99 -12.01 -9.99 -11.77
N GLY A 100 -12.34 -11.12 -12.42
CA GLY A 100 -12.76 -11.15 -13.82
C GLY A 100 -11.65 -10.87 -14.84
N ASP A 101 -10.38 -11.01 -14.46
CA ASP A 101 -9.24 -10.80 -15.37
C ASP A 101 -8.21 -11.93 -15.23
N ASP A 102 -8.37 -12.98 -16.04
CA ASP A 102 -7.47 -14.14 -16.02
C ASP A 102 -6.07 -13.81 -16.53
N GLU A 103 -5.94 -12.82 -17.41
CA GLU A 103 -4.64 -12.38 -17.92
C GLU A 103 -3.84 -11.71 -16.80
N ALA A 104 -4.45 -10.78 -16.07
CA ALA A 104 -3.84 -10.15 -14.91
C ALA A 104 -3.50 -11.18 -13.82
N ASN A 105 -4.39 -12.14 -13.58
CA ASN A 105 -4.16 -13.22 -12.59
C ASN A 105 -2.95 -14.10 -12.95
N ARG A 106 -2.70 -14.39 -14.22
CA ARG A 106 -1.49 -15.14 -14.65
C ARG A 106 -0.20 -14.35 -14.39
N MET A 107 -0.27 -13.03 -14.30
CA MET A 107 0.89 -12.17 -14.02
C MET A 107 1.22 -12.04 -12.53
N LEU A 108 0.34 -12.50 -11.63
CA LEU A 108 0.57 -12.49 -10.17
C LEU A 108 1.69 -13.45 -9.75
N THR A 109 1.95 -14.46 -10.54
CA THR A 109 2.97 -15.47 -10.25
C THR A 109 3.99 -15.55 -11.37
N ARG A 110 5.20 -16.00 -11.05
CA ARG A 110 6.23 -16.33 -12.03
C ARG A 110 6.59 -17.80 -11.95
N PRO A 111 6.90 -18.46 -13.07
CA PRO A 111 7.42 -19.81 -13.04
C PRO A 111 8.67 -19.88 -12.16
N MET A 112 8.68 -20.82 -11.24
CA MET A 112 9.83 -21.05 -10.37
C MET A 112 10.92 -21.80 -11.15
N ARG A 113 12.18 -21.48 -10.85
CA ARG A 113 13.31 -22.19 -11.40
C ARG A 113 13.43 -23.57 -10.73
N SER A 114 13.55 -24.64 -11.52
CA SER A 114 13.84 -25.97 -10.98
C SER A 114 15.09 -25.93 -10.08
N PRO A 115 15.10 -26.63 -8.93
CA PRO A 115 14.08 -27.58 -8.44
C PRO A 115 13.01 -26.93 -7.51
N TRP A 116 12.94 -25.61 -7.46
CA TRP A 116 12.05 -24.90 -6.54
C TRP A 116 10.60 -24.88 -7.04
N SER A 117 9.66 -25.13 -6.14
CA SER A 117 8.21 -24.99 -6.35
C SER A 117 7.55 -24.45 -5.08
N LEU A 118 6.49 -23.66 -5.23
CA LEU A 118 5.60 -23.20 -4.17
C LEU A 118 4.28 -23.96 -4.29
#